data_8ec323bbf3189d9606063526df432918
#
_entry.id   8ec323bbf3189d9606063526df432918
#
_cell.length_a   1.000
_cell.length_b   1.000
_cell.length_c   1.000
_cell.angle_alpha   90.00
_cell.angle_beta   90.00
_cell.angle_gamma   90.00
#
_symmetry.space_group_name_H-M   'P 1'
#
loop_
_entity.id
_entity.type
_entity.pdbx_description
1 polymer ?
#
loop_
_entity_poly.entity_id
_entity_poly.type
_entity_poly.pdbx_seq_one_letter_code
_entity_poly.pdbx_strand_id
1 'polypeptide(L)'
;KKKRRTKKVAFSIRSKLLLLLSASMLPFLLIAVYLLISIANYNQTYHEIVDHLTIANTYNIQFKEQMDESLYKVVVGYVSMDNIANDETLKDPYVLIRNLKKSCTGLRDVTSDYESRMWLDSLLRNVDTLKNRVDDIAENVKKGDRYDENIRQLDDNIYILTELIQEDIQYYIYYQTNYMEAVTNTLNQQIHTFVIVFAVVLAALGIVVGGAGFFVT
;
A
#
# COMPACT_ATOMS: atom_id res chain seq x y z
N LYS A 1 16.98 -17.20 -71.55
CA LYS A 1 16.38 -16.63 -70.34
C LYS A 1 15.39 -17.64 -69.76
N LYS A 2 15.77 -18.38 -68.68
CA LYS A 2 14.94 -19.40 -68.00
C LYS A 2 14.05 -18.70 -66.97
N LYS A 3 12.75 -18.60 -67.24
CA LYS A 3 11.71 -18.08 -66.32
C LYS A 3 11.58 -19.06 -65.13
N ARG A 4 12.09 -18.68 -63.93
CA ARG A 4 11.81 -19.41 -62.68
C ARG A 4 10.32 -19.29 -62.37
N ARG A 5 9.58 -20.39 -62.56
CA ARG A 5 8.23 -20.55 -62.04
C ARG A 5 8.28 -20.68 -60.54
N THR A 6 7.88 -19.64 -59.84
CA THR A 6 7.60 -19.72 -58.38
C THR A 6 6.46 -20.69 -58.16
N LYS A 7 6.76 -21.85 -57.55
CA LYS A 7 5.73 -22.81 -57.10
C LYS A 7 4.88 -22.09 -56.03
N LYS A 8 3.65 -21.72 -56.39
CA LYS A 8 2.65 -21.33 -55.39
C LYS A 8 2.39 -22.56 -54.51
N VAL A 9 2.81 -22.52 -53.27
CA VAL A 9 2.49 -23.54 -52.26
C VAL A 9 0.98 -23.44 -52.02
N ALA A 10 0.21 -24.34 -52.62
CA ALA A 10 -1.23 -24.44 -52.42
C ALA A 10 -1.45 -25.13 -51.06
N PHE A 11 -1.75 -24.35 -50.02
CA PHE A 11 -2.17 -24.88 -48.75
C PHE A 11 -3.42 -25.74 -48.90
N SER A 12 -3.41 -26.95 -48.32
CA SER A 12 -4.60 -27.80 -48.28
C SER A 12 -5.73 -27.09 -47.53
N ILE A 13 -6.98 -27.42 -47.81
CA ILE A 13 -8.17 -26.83 -47.15
C ILE A 13 -8.05 -26.99 -45.63
N ARG A 14 -7.56 -28.15 -45.15
CA ARG A 14 -7.29 -28.40 -43.72
C ARG A 14 -6.27 -27.41 -43.12
N SER A 15 -5.20 -27.15 -43.89
CA SER A 15 -4.13 -26.22 -43.44
C SER A 15 -4.62 -24.78 -43.41
N LYS A 16 -5.48 -24.36 -44.32
CA LYS A 16 -6.12 -23.05 -44.36
C LYS A 16 -7.09 -22.88 -43.16
N LEU A 17 -7.89 -23.90 -42.86
CA LEU A 17 -8.82 -23.93 -41.75
C LEU A 17 -8.10 -23.87 -40.40
N LEU A 18 -7.02 -24.65 -40.24
CA LEU A 18 -6.19 -24.61 -39.04
C LEU A 18 -5.51 -23.25 -38.84
N LEU A 19 -5.04 -22.62 -39.91
CA LEU A 19 -4.42 -21.30 -39.88
C LEU A 19 -5.43 -20.21 -39.50
N LEU A 20 -6.65 -20.32 -40.02
CA LEU A 20 -7.72 -19.39 -39.68
C LEU A 20 -8.21 -19.56 -38.25
N LEU A 21 -8.29 -20.78 -37.72
CA LEU A 21 -8.63 -21.08 -36.35
C LEU A 21 -7.54 -20.59 -35.38
N SER A 22 -6.27 -20.85 -35.71
CA SER A 22 -5.15 -20.38 -34.85
C SER A 22 -5.03 -18.85 -34.86
N ALA A 23 -5.23 -18.20 -36.00
CA ALA A 23 -5.24 -16.75 -36.12
C ALA A 23 -6.40 -16.10 -35.36
N SER A 24 -7.56 -16.77 -35.30
CA SER A 24 -8.72 -16.30 -34.53
C SER A 24 -8.54 -16.46 -33.01
N MET A 25 -7.79 -17.48 -32.57
CA MET A 25 -7.53 -17.73 -31.16
C MET A 25 -6.46 -16.79 -30.57
N LEU A 26 -5.54 -16.27 -31.37
CA LEU A 26 -4.41 -15.47 -30.95
C LEU A 26 -4.82 -14.17 -30.20
N PRO A 27 -5.80 -13.37 -30.68
CA PRO A 27 -6.27 -12.19 -29.94
C PRO A 27 -6.84 -12.52 -28.55
N PHE A 28 -7.60 -13.63 -28.43
CA PHE A 28 -8.15 -14.05 -27.13
C PHE A 28 -7.08 -14.45 -26.15
N LEU A 29 -6.05 -15.13 -26.64
CA LEU A 29 -4.91 -15.53 -25.81
C LEU A 29 -4.13 -14.32 -25.32
N LEU A 30 -3.91 -13.31 -26.15
CA LEU A 30 -3.26 -12.06 -25.76
C LEU A 30 -4.08 -11.28 -24.72
N ILE A 31 -5.41 -11.19 -24.92
CA ILE A 31 -6.33 -10.56 -23.98
C ILE A 31 -6.30 -11.31 -22.62
N ALA A 32 -6.36 -12.64 -22.64
CA ALA A 32 -6.33 -13.44 -21.42
C ALA A 32 -5.02 -13.27 -20.64
N VAL A 33 -3.87 -13.29 -21.33
CA VAL A 33 -2.55 -13.08 -20.71
C VAL A 33 -2.46 -11.68 -20.09
N TYR A 34 -2.92 -10.65 -20.81
CA TYR A 34 -2.92 -9.28 -20.28
C TYR A 34 -3.80 -9.16 -19.03
N LEU A 35 -5.01 -9.75 -19.03
CA LEU A 35 -5.89 -9.79 -17.86
C LEU A 35 -5.25 -10.46 -16.65
N LEU A 36 -4.61 -11.61 -16.88
CA LEU A 36 -3.92 -12.34 -15.80
C LEU A 36 -2.80 -11.49 -15.18
N ILE A 37 -2.01 -10.80 -16.02
CA ILE A 37 -0.96 -9.89 -15.54
C ILE A 37 -1.56 -8.71 -14.75
N SER A 38 -2.65 -8.11 -15.28
CA SER A 38 -3.32 -6.99 -14.62
C SER A 38 -3.89 -7.38 -13.25
N ILE A 39 -4.54 -8.54 -13.15
CA ILE A 39 -5.08 -9.08 -11.89
C ILE A 39 -3.93 -9.41 -10.91
N ALA A 40 -2.84 -9.99 -11.39
CA ALA A 40 -1.69 -10.31 -10.54
C ALA A 40 -1.07 -9.04 -9.93
N ASN A 41 -0.86 -8.00 -10.75
CA ASN A 41 -0.34 -6.72 -10.28
C ASN A 41 -1.29 -6.04 -9.29
N TYR A 42 -2.60 -6.08 -9.56
CA TYR A 42 -3.60 -5.57 -8.64
C TYR A 42 -3.55 -6.28 -7.29
N ASN A 43 -3.54 -7.62 -7.29
CA ASN A 43 -3.50 -8.39 -6.06
C ASN A 43 -2.26 -8.06 -5.23
N GLN A 44 -1.09 -7.91 -5.86
CA GLN A 44 0.13 -7.52 -5.18
C GLN A 44 -0.03 -6.14 -4.53
N THR A 45 -0.43 -5.12 -5.30
CA THR A 45 -0.63 -3.75 -4.79
C THR A 45 -1.68 -3.71 -3.67
N TYR A 46 -2.78 -4.46 -3.83
CA TYR A 46 -3.82 -4.55 -2.81
C TYR A 46 -3.30 -5.13 -1.48
N HIS A 47 -2.55 -6.23 -1.55
CA HIS A 47 -1.95 -6.83 -0.34
C HIS A 47 -0.95 -5.89 0.33
N GLU A 48 -0.10 -5.21 -0.45
CA GLU A 48 0.83 -4.22 0.08
C GLU A 48 0.09 -3.10 0.84
N ILE A 49 -0.99 -2.55 0.27
CA ILE A 49 -1.80 -1.51 0.94
C ILE A 49 -2.44 -2.04 2.22
N VAL A 50 -3.01 -3.26 2.20
CA VAL A 50 -3.63 -3.88 3.39
C VAL A 50 -2.60 -4.09 4.51
N ASP A 51 -1.40 -4.55 4.18
CA ASP A 51 -0.31 -4.71 5.15
C ASP A 51 0.10 -3.35 5.75
N HIS A 52 0.21 -2.32 4.92
CA HIS A 52 0.53 -0.95 5.37
C HIS A 52 -0.56 -0.39 6.30
N LEU A 53 -1.84 -0.58 5.96
CA LEU A 53 -2.97 -0.17 6.79
C LEU A 53 -2.99 -0.92 8.13
N THR A 54 -2.64 -2.21 8.13
CA THR A 54 -2.58 -3.02 9.35
C THR A 54 -1.50 -2.50 10.30
N ILE A 55 -0.30 -2.19 9.78
CA ILE A 55 0.78 -1.60 10.57
C ILE A 55 0.35 -0.23 11.14
N ALA A 56 -0.20 0.64 10.30
CA ALA A 56 -0.65 1.98 10.71
C ALA A 56 -1.74 1.91 11.79
N ASN A 57 -2.74 1.03 11.63
CA ASN A 57 -3.81 0.85 12.60
C ASN A 57 -3.29 0.36 13.96
N THR A 58 -2.29 -0.49 13.99
CA THR A 58 -1.70 -0.95 15.25
C THR A 58 -1.14 0.22 16.06
N TYR A 59 -0.42 1.14 15.40
CA TYR A 59 0.09 2.34 16.06
C TYR A 59 -1.02 3.36 16.38
N ASN A 60 -2.00 3.54 15.51
CA ASN A 60 -3.13 4.45 15.73
C ASN A 60 -3.89 4.12 17.03
N ILE A 61 -4.02 2.84 17.36
CA ILE A 61 -4.76 2.39 18.55
C ILE A 61 -3.91 2.46 19.82
N GLN A 62 -2.63 2.14 19.75
CA GLN A 62 -1.83 1.84 20.94
C GLN A 62 -0.77 2.88 21.29
N PHE A 63 -0.24 3.60 20.30
CA PHE A 63 0.96 4.42 20.52
C PHE A 63 0.74 5.55 21.51
N LYS A 64 -0.32 6.35 21.31
CA LYS A 64 -0.63 7.50 22.17
C LYS A 64 -0.83 7.06 23.61
N GLU A 65 -1.72 6.11 23.85
CA GLU A 65 -2.06 5.65 25.19
C GLU A 65 -0.83 5.11 25.93
N GLN A 66 -0.05 4.23 25.28
CA GLN A 66 1.14 3.65 25.89
C GLN A 66 2.22 4.69 26.16
N MET A 67 2.41 5.67 25.29
CA MET A 67 3.38 6.75 25.45
C MET A 67 2.99 7.66 26.61
N ASP A 68 1.74 8.16 26.60
CA ASP A 68 1.22 9.09 27.59
C ASP A 68 1.23 8.46 28.98
N GLU A 69 0.77 7.20 29.12
CA GLU A 69 0.78 6.50 30.40
C GLU A 69 2.20 6.27 30.91
N SER A 70 3.10 5.79 30.07
CA SER A 70 4.47 5.49 30.47
C SER A 70 5.22 6.74 30.95
N LEU A 71 5.08 7.84 30.21
CA LEU A 71 5.74 9.11 30.60
C LEU A 71 5.10 9.72 31.85
N TYR A 72 3.77 9.66 32.00
CA TYR A 72 3.12 10.09 33.22
C TYR A 72 3.65 9.33 34.45
N LYS A 73 3.75 7.98 34.37
CA LYS A 73 4.27 7.15 35.47
C LYS A 73 5.71 7.47 35.82
N VAL A 74 6.54 7.84 34.83
CA VAL A 74 7.92 8.30 35.06
C VAL A 74 7.92 9.65 35.77
N VAL A 75 7.13 10.61 35.30
CA VAL A 75 7.09 11.97 35.87
C VAL A 75 6.59 11.99 37.32
N VAL A 76 5.56 11.17 37.63
CA VAL A 76 5.06 11.06 39.02
C VAL A 76 5.93 10.18 39.93
N GLY A 77 7.04 9.65 39.45
CA GLY A 77 7.99 8.86 40.22
C GLY A 77 7.54 7.43 40.54
N TYR A 78 6.52 6.92 39.85
CA TYR A 78 6.09 5.52 40.02
C TYR A 78 7.14 4.53 39.53
N VAL A 79 7.80 4.84 38.42
CA VAL A 79 8.89 4.06 37.83
C VAL A 79 9.97 5.00 37.31
N SER A 80 11.25 4.61 37.42
CA SER A 80 12.33 5.38 36.80
C SER A 80 12.44 5.06 35.31
N MET A 81 12.93 6.03 34.51
CA MET A 81 13.14 5.83 33.07
C MET A 81 14.07 4.63 32.78
N ASP A 82 15.07 4.41 33.63
CA ASP A 82 16.03 3.30 33.47
C ASP A 82 15.44 1.92 33.82
N ASN A 83 14.34 1.87 34.58
CA ASN A 83 13.69 0.63 35.04
C ASN A 83 12.35 0.34 34.36
N ILE A 84 11.84 1.23 33.53
CA ILE A 84 10.53 1.08 32.89
C ILE A 84 10.46 -0.17 32.01
N ALA A 85 11.57 -0.60 31.43
CA ALA A 85 11.65 -1.81 30.61
C ALA A 85 11.40 -3.11 31.42
N ASN A 86 11.51 -3.05 32.77
CA ASN A 86 11.26 -4.18 33.67
C ASN A 86 9.80 -4.23 34.16
N ASP A 87 8.98 -3.23 33.84
CA ASP A 87 7.57 -3.21 34.18
C ASP A 87 6.77 -3.93 33.07
N GLU A 88 6.01 -4.94 33.44
CA GLU A 88 5.23 -5.76 32.48
C GLU A 88 4.05 -4.99 31.89
N THR A 89 3.58 -3.94 32.56
CA THR A 89 2.38 -3.18 32.17
C THR A 89 2.72 -1.93 31.35
N LEU A 90 3.92 -1.38 31.49
CA LEU A 90 4.37 -0.18 30.81
C LEU A 90 5.27 -0.50 29.62
N LYS A 91 5.34 0.42 28.68
CA LYS A 91 6.25 0.34 27.54
C LYS A 91 7.32 1.42 27.62
N ASP A 92 8.55 1.04 27.37
CA ASP A 92 9.66 2.00 27.29
C ASP A 92 9.39 3.03 26.17
N PRO A 93 9.28 4.34 26.49
CA PRO A 93 9.03 5.40 25.51
C PRO A 93 10.03 5.40 24.35
N TYR A 94 11.30 5.10 24.62
CA TYR A 94 12.33 5.04 23.57
C TYR A 94 12.13 3.85 22.63
N VAL A 95 11.65 2.73 23.15
CA VAL A 95 11.30 1.56 22.34
C VAL A 95 10.09 1.86 21.47
N LEU A 96 9.06 2.52 22.02
CA LEU A 96 7.88 2.94 21.27
C LEU A 96 8.25 3.88 20.12
N ILE A 97 9.03 4.93 20.40
CA ILE A 97 9.52 5.88 19.40
C ILE A 97 10.33 5.20 18.32
N ARG A 98 11.28 4.35 18.70
CA ARG A 98 12.15 3.64 17.76
C ARG A 98 11.35 2.72 16.84
N ASN A 99 10.39 1.98 17.39
CA ASN A 99 9.57 1.05 16.62
C ASN A 99 8.66 1.79 15.66
N LEU A 100 7.97 2.85 16.12
CA LEU A 100 7.13 3.69 15.26
C LEU A 100 7.97 4.29 14.13
N LYS A 101 9.11 4.93 14.46
CA LYS A 101 10.01 5.53 13.46
C LYS A 101 10.47 4.52 12.43
N LYS A 102 10.89 3.32 12.86
CA LYS A 102 11.32 2.24 11.96
C LYS A 102 10.19 1.81 11.01
N SER A 103 8.99 1.59 11.55
CA SER A 103 7.83 1.19 10.75
C SER A 103 7.43 2.28 9.76
N CYS A 104 7.35 3.54 10.19
CA CYS A 104 6.98 4.66 9.31
C CYS A 104 8.02 4.94 8.23
N THR A 105 9.32 4.78 8.54
CA THR A 105 10.38 4.87 7.52
C THR A 105 10.22 3.76 6.49
N GLY A 106 9.98 2.52 6.92
CA GLY A 106 9.72 1.40 6.01
C GLY A 106 8.49 1.64 5.13
N LEU A 107 7.38 2.11 5.71
CA LEU A 107 6.17 2.47 4.95
C LEU A 107 6.44 3.60 3.94
N ARG A 108 7.16 4.64 4.34
CA ARG A 108 7.51 5.78 3.49
C ARG A 108 8.30 5.35 2.24
N ASP A 109 9.27 4.45 2.42
CA ASP A 109 10.15 4.01 1.34
C ASP A 109 9.43 3.21 0.26
N VAL A 110 8.34 2.52 0.62
CA VAL A 110 7.55 1.69 -0.30
C VAL A 110 6.24 2.35 -0.76
N THR A 111 5.76 3.38 -0.06
CA THR A 111 4.53 4.10 -0.43
C THR A 111 4.75 4.91 -1.71
N SER A 112 3.98 4.63 -2.76
CA SER A 112 4.04 5.33 -4.04
C SER A 112 3.15 6.57 -4.10
N ASP A 113 2.06 6.57 -3.33
CA ASP A 113 1.11 7.69 -3.28
C ASP A 113 1.72 8.91 -2.59
N TYR A 114 1.63 10.08 -3.28
CA TYR A 114 2.24 11.33 -2.81
C TYR A 114 1.63 11.83 -1.51
N GLU A 115 0.30 11.83 -1.40
CA GLU A 115 -0.42 12.35 -0.23
C GLU A 115 -0.11 11.50 1.02
N SER A 116 -0.15 10.20 0.88
CA SER A 116 0.23 9.27 1.95
C SER A 116 1.67 9.46 2.40
N ARG A 117 2.59 9.67 1.46
CA ARG A 117 4.01 9.92 1.76
C ARG A 117 4.20 11.23 2.53
N MET A 118 3.47 12.28 2.16
CA MET A 118 3.52 13.57 2.84
C MET A 118 3.14 13.45 4.32
N TRP A 119 2.11 12.66 4.64
CA TRP A 119 1.70 12.41 6.01
C TRP A 119 2.71 11.57 6.80
N LEU A 120 3.35 10.59 6.17
CA LEU A 120 4.46 9.86 6.80
C LEU A 120 5.67 10.76 7.07
N ASP A 121 5.97 11.73 6.19
CA ASP A 121 7.03 12.70 6.43
C ASP A 121 6.68 13.66 7.58
N SER A 122 5.40 14.05 7.73
CA SER A 122 4.92 14.83 8.88
C SER A 122 5.08 14.04 10.18
N LEU A 123 4.59 12.80 10.18
CA LEU A 123 4.66 11.88 11.30
C LEU A 123 6.12 11.67 11.77
N LEU A 124 7.04 11.43 10.85
CA LEU A 124 8.46 11.24 11.18
C LEU A 124 9.07 12.49 11.86
N ARG A 125 8.70 13.71 11.42
CA ARG A 125 9.13 14.95 12.07
C ARG A 125 8.55 15.09 13.48
N ASN A 126 7.27 14.76 13.66
CA ASN A 126 6.61 14.81 14.96
C ASN A 126 7.20 13.77 15.92
N VAL A 127 7.54 12.58 15.44
CA VAL A 127 8.25 11.54 16.24
C VAL A 127 9.63 11.99 16.66
N ASP A 128 10.39 12.67 15.80
CA ASP A 128 11.71 13.21 16.16
C ASP A 128 11.59 14.34 17.19
N THR A 129 10.56 15.18 17.07
CA THR A 129 10.26 16.22 18.07
C THR A 129 9.86 15.60 19.39
N LEU A 130 9.00 14.58 19.38
CA LEU A 130 8.59 13.86 20.58
C LEU A 130 9.82 13.24 21.29
N LYS A 131 10.73 12.62 20.54
CA LYS A 131 11.97 12.08 21.09
C LYS A 131 12.74 13.14 21.89
N ASN A 132 12.91 14.33 21.33
CA ASN A 132 13.64 15.41 22.01
C ASN A 132 12.93 15.84 23.32
N ARG A 133 11.59 15.87 23.34
CA ARG A 133 10.83 16.18 24.56
C ARG A 133 10.92 15.09 25.62
N VAL A 134 10.97 13.82 25.18
CA VAL A 134 11.22 12.68 26.09
C VAL A 134 12.63 12.77 26.69
N ASP A 135 13.63 13.17 25.90
CA ASP A 135 14.99 13.40 26.38
C ASP A 135 15.03 14.51 27.44
N ASP A 136 14.32 15.63 27.21
CA ASP A 136 14.21 16.74 28.19
C ASP A 136 13.60 16.26 29.53
N ILE A 137 12.51 15.48 29.49
CA ILE A 137 11.88 14.89 30.67
C ILE A 137 12.84 13.93 31.38
N ALA A 138 13.50 13.04 30.63
CA ALA A 138 14.44 12.08 31.21
C ALA A 138 15.60 12.78 31.93
N GLU A 139 16.14 13.87 31.36
CA GLU A 139 17.18 14.67 31.98
C GLU A 139 16.67 15.36 33.24
N ASN A 140 15.48 15.97 33.21
CA ASN A 140 14.87 16.64 34.34
C ASN A 140 14.58 15.69 35.52
N VAL A 141 14.05 14.50 35.23
CA VAL A 141 13.79 13.46 36.25
C VAL A 141 15.08 13.01 36.90
N LYS A 142 16.17 12.87 36.16
CA LYS A 142 17.50 12.53 36.72
C LYS A 142 18.04 13.61 37.65
N LYS A 143 17.74 14.88 37.41
CA LYS A 143 18.16 16.02 38.27
C LYS A 143 17.34 16.13 39.57
N GLY A 144 16.16 15.51 39.64
CA GLY A 144 15.39 15.31 40.86
C GLY A 144 14.54 16.49 41.35
N ASP A 145 14.59 17.67 40.71
CA ASP A 145 14.07 18.93 41.30
C ASP A 145 13.08 19.68 40.40
N ARG A 146 12.46 19.00 39.39
CA ARG A 146 11.68 19.65 38.31
C ARG A 146 10.32 19.04 38.06
N TYR A 147 9.64 18.60 39.09
CA TYR A 147 8.35 17.95 38.98
C TYR A 147 7.32 18.82 38.22
N ASP A 148 7.13 20.09 38.64
CA ASP A 148 6.17 21.01 38.02
C ASP A 148 6.53 21.34 36.56
N GLU A 149 7.82 21.37 36.21
CA GLU A 149 8.27 21.56 34.85
C GLU A 149 7.95 20.34 33.98
N ASN A 150 8.17 19.14 34.53
CA ASN A 150 7.87 17.89 33.82
C ASN A 150 6.35 17.71 33.59
N ILE A 151 5.51 18.04 34.58
CA ILE A 151 4.04 18.03 34.40
C ILE A 151 3.65 19.01 33.29
N ARG A 152 4.19 20.22 33.26
CA ARG A 152 3.93 21.15 32.14
C ARG A 152 4.43 20.60 30.78
N GLN A 153 5.60 19.94 30.77
CA GLN A 153 6.09 19.29 29.55
C GLN A 153 5.15 18.17 29.06
N LEU A 154 4.53 17.41 29.95
CA LEU A 154 3.52 16.43 29.58
C LEU A 154 2.31 17.12 28.94
N ASP A 155 1.73 18.12 29.61
CA ASP A 155 0.49 18.78 29.18
C ASP A 155 0.70 19.62 27.90
N ASP A 156 1.74 20.45 27.87
CA ASP A 156 1.93 21.45 26.81
C ASP A 156 2.65 20.90 25.57
N ASN A 157 3.37 19.77 25.70
CA ASN A 157 4.19 19.24 24.62
C ASN A 157 3.89 17.77 24.30
N ILE A 158 3.98 16.87 25.28
CA ILE A 158 3.91 15.43 25.02
C ILE A 158 2.50 15.05 24.52
N TYR A 159 1.45 15.40 25.26
CA TYR A 159 0.07 15.06 24.90
C TYR A 159 -0.35 15.66 23.55
N ILE A 160 0.14 16.87 23.25
CA ILE A 160 -0.10 17.51 21.95
C ILE A 160 0.65 16.76 20.85
N LEU A 161 1.91 16.40 21.06
CA LEU A 161 2.70 15.69 20.05
C LEU A 161 2.18 14.28 19.81
N THR A 162 1.77 13.54 20.83
CA THR A 162 1.17 12.22 20.68
C THR A 162 -0.17 12.27 19.95
N GLU A 163 -0.96 13.33 20.17
CA GLU A 163 -2.18 13.62 19.40
C GLU A 163 -1.88 13.90 17.94
N LEU A 164 -0.93 14.80 17.64
CA LEU A 164 -0.52 15.11 16.26
C LEU A 164 0.02 13.87 15.54
N ILE A 165 0.79 13.03 16.22
CA ILE A 165 1.27 11.75 15.66
C ILE A 165 0.08 10.84 15.33
N GLN A 166 -0.91 10.76 16.21
CA GLN A 166 -2.12 9.98 15.98
C GLN A 166 -2.93 10.53 14.80
N GLU A 167 -3.07 11.86 14.69
CA GLU A 167 -3.71 12.50 13.53
C GLU A 167 -2.96 12.22 12.23
N ASP A 168 -1.63 12.32 12.21
CA ASP A 168 -0.82 12.00 11.02
C ASP A 168 -1.02 10.55 10.58
N ILE A 169 -1.11 9.60 11.53
CA ILE A 169 -1.41 8.19 11.24
C ILE A 169 -2.81 8.05 10.65
N GLN A 170 -3.81 8.72 11.19
CA GLN A 170 -5.20 8.69 10.70
C GLN A 170 -5.29 9.25 9.27
N TYR A 171 -4.60 10.35 8.99
CA TYR A 171 -4.54 10.90 7.63
C TYR A 171 -3.82 9.95 6.67
N TYR A 172 -2.72 9.32 7.10
CA TYR A 172 -2.07 8.29 6.30
C TYR A 172 -3.03 7.15 5.97
N ILE A 173 -3.76 6.62 6.95
CA ILE A 173 -4.78 5.57 6.77
C ILE A 173 -5.86 6.02 5.78
N TYR A 174 -6.36 7.26 5.92
CA TYR A 174 -7.37 7.82 5.04
C TYR A 174 -6.90 7.87 3.58
N TYR A 175 -5.71 8.43 3.33
CA TYR A 175 -5.17 8.53 1.97
C TYR A 175 -4.82 7.17 1.36
N GLN A 176 -4.28 6.23 2.15
CA GLN A 176 -4.04 4.87 1.68
C GLN A 176 -5.36 4.13 1.34
N THR A 177 -6.42 4.37 2.10
CA THR A 177 -7.74 3.80 1.81
C THR A 177 -8.31 4.37 0.50
N ASN A 178 -8.19 5.67 0.29
CA ASN A 178 -8.60 6.31 -0.97
C ASN A 178 -7.76 5.81 -2.17
N TYR A 179 -6.47 5.62 -1.98
CA TYR A 179 -5.60 5.04 -3.00
C TYR A 179 -6.02 3.60 -3.34
N MET A 180 -6.33 2.78 -2.35
CA MET A 180 -6.86 1.42 -2.54
C MET A 180 -8.16 1.43 -3.34
N GLU A 181 -9.08 2.36 -3.06
CA GLU A 181 -10.31 2.52 -3.81
C GLU A 181 -10.03 2.91 -5.28
N ALA A 182 -9.12 3.85 -5.52
CA ALA A 182 -8.73 4.26 -6.87
C ALA A 182 -8.11 3.09 -7.67
N VAL A 183 -7.25 2.29 -7.05
CA VAL A 183 -6.66 1.08 -7.65
C VAL A 183 -7.76 0.06 -7.99
N THR A 184 -8.71 -0.16 -7.08
CA THR A 184 -9.86 -1.06 -7.29
C THR A 184 -10.75 -0.59 -8.45
N ASN A 185 -11.07 0.69 -8.50
CA ASN A 185 -11.88 1.28 -9.57
C ASN A 185 -11.18 1.18 -10.93
N THR A 186 -9.87 1.38 -10.96
CA THR A 186 -9.07 1.21 -12.18
C THR A 186 -9.14 -0.23 -12.69
N LEU A 187 -9.01 -1.23 -11.81
CA LEU A 187 -9.15 -2.64 -12.20
C LEU A 187 -10.55 -2.93 -12.74
N ASN A 188 -11.60 -2.45 -12.06
CA ASN A 188 -12.99 -2.65 -12.51
C ASN A 188 -13.22 -2.05 -13.88
N GLN A 189 -12.71 -0.86 -14.17
CA GLN A 189 -12.77 -0.24 -15.50
C GLN A 189 -12.03 -1.05 -16.55
N GLN A 190 -10.85 -1.57 -16.23
CA GLN A 190 -10.09 -2.45 -17.11
C GLN A 190 -10.88 -3.72 -17.43
N ILE A 191 -11.41 -4.41 -16.43
CA ILE A 191 -12.23 -5.61 -16.60
C ILE A 191 -13.44 -5.31 -17.50
N HIS A 192 -14.16 -4.21 -17.25
CA HIS A 192 -15.31 -3.82 -18.06
C HIS A 192 -14.92 -3.55 -19.52
N THR A 193 -13.82 -2.84 -19.75
CA THR A 193 -13.29 -2.59 -21.09
C THR A 193 -12.94 -3.90 -21.80
N PHE A 194 -12.33 -4.84 -21.08
CA PHE A 194 -12.02 -6.17 -21.63
C PHE A 194 -13.26 -6.96 -22.03
N VAL A 195 -14.29 -6.95 -21.20
CA VAL A 195 -15.57 -7.63 -21.51
C VAL A 195 -16.16 -7.09 -22.81
N ILE A 196 -16.12 -5.76 -23.00
CA ILE A 196 -16.60 -5.14 -24.24
C ILE A 196 -15.74 -5.54 -25.44
N VAL A 197 -14.42 -5.41 -25.33
CA VAL A 197 -13.49 -5.79 -26.40
C VAL A 197 -13.64 -7.27 -26.79
N PHE A 198 -13.76 -8.13 -25.77
CA PHE A 198 -13.97 -9.58 -25.99
C PHE A 198 -15.27 -9.85 -26.73
N ALA A 199 -16.37 -9.20 -26.36
CA ALA A 199 -17.66 -9.34 -27.02
C ALA A 199 -17.60 -8.85 -28.47
N VAL A 200 -16.93 -7.73 -28.74
CA VAL A 200 -16.76 -7.20 -30.13
C VAL A 200 -15.92 -8.16 -30.98
N VAL A 201 -14.83 -8.70 -30.44
CA VAL A 201 -13.99 -9.68 -31.17
C VAL A 201 -14.76 -10.95 -31.45
N LEU A 202 -15.55 -11.47 -30.49
CA LEU A 202 -16.43 -12.63 -30.69
C LEU A 202 -17.45 -12.38 -31.80
N ALA A 203 -18.12 -11.23 -31.80
CA ALA A 203 -19.10 -10.87 -32.83
C ALA A 203 -18.45 -10.79 -34.22
N ALA A 204 -17.29 -10.14 -34.32
CA ALA A 204 -16.54 -10.03 -35.58
C ALA A 204 -16.14 -11.41 -36.13
N LEU A 205 -15.64 -12.30 -35.26
CA LEU A 205 -15.30 -13.68 -35.63
C LEU A 205 -16.53 -14.48 -36.08
N GLY A 206 -17.68 -14.32 -35.40
CA GLY A 206 -18.93 -14.95 -35.81
C GLY A 206 -19.36 -14.54 -37.22
N ILE A 207 -19.21 -13.26 -37.57
CA ILE A 207 -19.50 -12.73 -38.91
C ILE A 207 -18.52 -13.33 -39.95
N VAL A 208 -17.23 -13.38 -39.67
CA VAL A 208 -16.21 -13.91 -40.57
C VAL A 208 -16.42 -15.40 -40.83
N VAL A 209 -16.65 -16.19 -39.76
CA VAL A 209 -16.87 -17.64 -39.86
C VAL A 209 -18.21 -17.95 -40.56
N GLY A 210 -19.28 -17.23 -40.21
CA GLY A 210 -20.59 -17.38 -40.85
C GLY A 210 -20.57 -16.98 -42.33
N GLY A 211 -19.89 -15.86 -42.68
CA GLY A 211 -19.70 -15.44 -44.06
C GLY A 211 -18.86 -16.42 -44.89
N ALA A 212 -17.75 -16.92 -44.31
CA ALA A 212 -16.93 -17.93 -44.98
C ALA A 212 -17.69 -19.25 -45.21
N GLY A 213 -18.55 -19.66 -44.25
CA GLY A 213 -19.42 -20.83 -44.41
C GLY A 213 -20.42 -20.69 -45.57
N PHE A 214 -20.98 -19.50 -45.75
CA PHE A 214 -21.92 -19.22 -46.85
C PHE A 214 -21.27 -19.22 -48.23
N PHE A 215 -19.96 -18.91 -48.33
CA PHE A 215 -19.23 -18.95 -49.62
C PHE A 215 -18.63 -20.33 -49.97
N VAL A 216 -18.65 -21.29 -49.04
CA VAL A 216 -18.10 -22.65 -49.25
C VAL A 216 -19.20 -23.68 -49.52
N THR A 217 -20.46 -23.36 -49.23
CA THR A 217 -21.65 -24.13 -49.64
C THR A 217 -22.20 -23.62 -50.96
#